data_9f1cd509dd5a91c206c4abdbfd2b6533
#
_entry.id   9f1cd509dd5a91c206c4abdbfd2b6533
#
_cell.length_a   1.000
_cell.length_b   1.000
_cell.length_c   1.000
_cell.angle_alpha   90.00
_cell.angle_beta   90.00
_cell.angle_gamma   90.00
#
_symmetry.space_group_name_H-M   'P 1'
#
loop_
_entity.id
_entity.type
_entity.pdbx_description
1 polymer ?
#
loop_
_entity_poly.entity_id
_entity_poly.type
_entity_poly.pdbx_seq_one_letter_code
_entity_poly.pdbx_strand_id
1 'polypeptide(L)'
;MRFEDIVIDGFRVRLFHIGGLKVGVALDIGPRILYLALNNDQFNLFSTVPDVQIETPDGLWRIYGGHRLWTAPESFPRTYSIDDKPVTISVDENSVVITGNPEHQNSVLKRIRLEPGDDEYSLKVIHEVVNIGRWPIEFACWAISVMQPGGTAVVPLKPRKIDKHGLLPDRVISVWPYTKLNDPRIKLGEDYIVV
;
A
#
# COMPACT_ATOMS: atom_id res chain seq x y z
N MET A 1 17.05 -15.13 -2.47
CA MET A 1 15.72 -15.15 -1.78
C MET A 1 14.86 -16.25 -2.38
N ARG A 2 14.18 -17.08 -1.54
CA ARG A 2 13.31 -18.17 -2.02
C ARG A 2 11.95 -17.61 -2.43
N PHE A 3 11.38 -18.12 -3.53
CA PHE A 3 10.03 -17.74 -3.98
C PHE A 3 9.32 -18.90 -4.68
N GLU A 4 8.01 -18.78 -4.81
CA GLU A 4 7.12 -19.65 -5.60
C GLU A 4 6.02 -18.80 -6.23
N ASP A 5 5.46 -19.27 -7.35
CA ASP A 5 4.36 -18.57 -8.02
C ASP A 5 3.04 -19.29 -7.70
N ILE A 6 2.04 -18.50 -7.29
CA ILE A 6 0.69 -18.95 -6.93
C ILE A 6 -0.36 -18.09 -7.65
N VAL A 7 -1.63 -18.45 -7.48
CA VAL A 7 -2.77 -17.65 -7.99
C VAL A 7 -3.66 -17.26 -6.82
N ILE A 8 -4.01 -15.98 -6.72
CA ILE A 8 -4.94 -15.41 -5.74
C ILE A 8 -6.02 -14.64 -6.50
N ASP A 9 -7.26 -15.09 -6.39
CA ASP A 9 -8.43 -14.45 -7.04
C ASP A 9 -8.22 -14.11 -8.53
N GLY A 10 -7.55 -15.05 -9.25
CA GLY A 10 -7.26 -14.91 -10.67
C GLY A 10 -5.98 -14.15 -11.02
N PHE A 11 -5.29 -13.55 -10.06
CA PHE A 11 -4.01 -12.87 -10.27
C PHE A 11 -2.83 -13.81 -10.04
N ARG A 12 -1.84 -13.75 -10.93
CA ARG A 12 -0.56 -14.41 -10.69
C ARG A 12 0.21 -13.63 -9.64
N VAL A 13 0.69 -14.33 -8.63
CA VAL A 13 1.38 -13.75 -7.47
C VAL A 13 2.68 -14.50 -7.23
N ARG A 14 3.77 -13.78 -7.12
CA ARG A 14 5.05 -14.33 -6.67
C ARG A 14 5.18 -14.18 -5.18
N LEU A 15 5.23 -15.30 -4.49
CA LEU A 15 5.32 -15.41 -3.05
C LEU A 15 6.78 -15.51 -2.63
N PHE A 16 7.27 -14.51 -1.91
CA PHE A 16 8.61 -14.47 -1.35
C PHE A 16 8.58 -14.83 0.13
N HIS A 17 9.63 -15.53 0.59
CA HIS A 17 9.88 -15.76 2.01
C HIS A 17 10.87 -14.70 2.51
N ILE A 18 10.42 -13.80 3.39
CA ILE A 18 11.21 -12.71 3.96
C ILE A 18 11.11 -12.82 5.49
N GLY A 19 12.21 -13.24 6.15
CA GLY A 19 12.14 -13.57 7.58
C GLY A 19 11.11 -14.66 7.86
N GLY A 20 10.27 -14.45 8.87
CA GLY A 20 9.14 -15.31 9.24
C GLY A 20 7.86 -15.08 8.43
N LEU A 21 7.92 -14.29 7.36
CA LEU A 21 6.76 -13.87 6.58
C LEU A 21 6.74 -14.45 5.16
N LYS A 22 5.53 -14.70 4.66
CA LYS A 22 5.23 -14.90 3.25
C LYS A 22 4.66 -13.60 2.69
N VAL A 23 5.28 -13.05 1.66
CA VAL A 23 4.87 -11.79 1.02
C VAL A 23 4.64 -12.02 -0.46
N GLY A 24 3.40 -11.88 -0.91
CA GLY A 24 3.01 -12.14 -2.29
C GLY A 24 2.84 -10.87 -3.10
N VAL A 25 3.62 -10.76 -4.16
CA VAL A 25 3.63 -9.63 -5.09
C VAL A 25 2.83 -9.98 -6.34
N ALA A 26 1.89 -9.12 -6.71
CA ALA A 26 1.15 -9.27 -7.97
C ALA A 26 2.09 -9.13 -9.16
N LEU A 27 1.93 -10.02 -10.17
CA LEU A 27 2.72 -9.99 -11.39
C LEU A 27 2.04 -9.24 -12.54
N ASP A 28 0.71 -9.22 -12.52
CA ASP A 28 -0.10 -8.73 -13.64
C ASP A 28 -0.61 -7.30 -13.44
N ILE A 29 -0.55 -6.79 -12.21
CA ILE A 29 -1.08 -5.48 -11.79
C ILE A 29 -0.14 -4.80 -10.79
N GLY A 30 -0.20 -3.47 -10.71
CA GLY A 30 0.50 -2.75 -9.64
C GLY A 30 1.58 -1.77 -10.06
N PRO A 31 2.51 -1.45 -9.11
CA PRO A 31 3.10 -2.30 -8.05
C PRO A 31 2.14 -2.54 -6.86
N ARG A 32 2.06 -3.82 -6.42
CA ARG A 32 1.06 -4.24 -5.43
C ARG A 32 1.48 -5.50 -4.67
N ILE A 33 1.17 -5.54 -3.36
CA ILE A 33 1.28 -6.75 -2.53
C ILE A 33 -0.13 -7.28 -2.32
N LEU A 34 -0.39 -8.54 -2.69
CA LEU A 34 -1.71 -9.17 -2.53
C LEU A 34 -1.75 -10.22 -1.42
N TYR A 35 -0.60 -10.61 -0.88
CA TYR A 35 -0.54 -11.63 0.15
C TYR A 35 0.46 -11.24 1.24
N LEU A 36 0.03 -11.42 2.49
CA LEU A 36 0.88 -11.30 3.68
C LEU A 36 0.41 -12.30 4.72
N ALA A 37 1.29 -13.20 5.13
CA ALA A 37 1.02 -14.18 6.18
C ALA A 37 2.31 -14.55 6.92
N LEU A 38 2.18 -15.23 8.06
CA LEU A 38 3.30 -15.92 8.70
C LEU A 38 3.71 -17.15 7.86
N ASN A 39 4.97 -17.55 7.93
CA ASN A 39 5.47 -18.73 7.19
C ASN A 39 4.73 -20.03 7.53
N ASN A 40 4.28 -20.18 8.75
CA ASN A 40 3.56 -21.34 9.25
C ASN A 40 2.02 -21.22 9.15
N ASP A 41 1.52 -20.12 8.57
CA ASP A 41 0.09 -19.85 8.40
C ASP A 41 -0.26 -19.72 6.92
N GLN A 42 -1.54 -19.92 6.59
CA GLN A 42 -2.09 -19.72 5.26
C GLN A 42 -3.11 -18.56 5.23
N PHE A 43 -3.40 -17.95 6.37
CA PHE A 43 -4.33 -16.84 6.45
C PHE A 43 -3.71 -15.58 5.84
N ASN A 44 -4.25 -15.15 4.70
CA ASN A 44 -3.83 -13.90 4.06
C ASN A 44 -4.41 -12.69 4.82
N LEU A 45 -3.57 -11.82 5.32
CA LEU A 45 -3.98 -10.59 5.98
C LEU A 45 -4.58 -9.55 5.02
N PHE A 46 -4.24 -9.61 3.73
CA PHE A 46 -4.81 -8.71 2.73
C PHE A 46 -6.07 -9.29 2.09
N SER A 47 -6.97 -8.39 1.68
CA SER A 47 -8.18 -8.72 0.93
C SER A 47 -8.10 -8.19 -0.49
N THR A 48 -8.66 -8.92 -1.43
CA THR A 48 -8.99 -8.42 -2.77
C THR A 48 -10.40 -7.83 -2.79
N VAL A 49 -10.64 -6.84 -3.65
CA VAL A 49 -11.94 -6.18 -3.82
C VAL A 49 -12.17 -5.98 -5.32
N PRO A 50 -12.49 -7.02 -6.06
CA PRO A 50 -12.56 -6.98 -7.53
C PRO A 50 -13.72 -6.12 -8.07
N ASP A 51 -14.81 -6.01 -7.31
CA ASP A 51 -16.05 -5.40 -7.79
C ASP A 51 -16.07 -3.87 -7.69
N VAL A 52 -15.11 -3.26 -6.97
CA VAL A 52 -15.03 -1.80 -6.85
C VAL A 52 -14.24 -1.23 -8.01
N GLN A 53 -14.95 -0.51 -8.87
CA GLN A 53 -14.40 0.09 -10.08
C GLN A 53 -14.98 1.48 -10.34
N ILE A 54 -14.21 2.33 -11.02
CA ILE A 54 -14.58 3.71 -11.37
C ILE A 54 -14.16 3.96 -12.82
N GLU A 55 -15.07 4.52 -13.62
CA GLU A 55 -14.72 5.01 -14.95
C GLU A 55 -13.87 6.28 -14.84
N THR A 56 -12.77 6.30 -15.57
CA THR A 56 -11.87 7.45 -15.68
C THR A 56 -11.67 7.81 -17.16
N PRO A 57 -11.13 8.98 -17.47
CA PRO A 57 -10.79 9.34 -18.85
C PRO A 57 -9.82 8.37 -19.53
N ASP A 58 -9.01 7.64 -18.74
CA ASP A 58 -8.01 6.68 -19.23
C ASP A 58 -8.57 5.25 -19.34
N GLY A 59 -9.82 5.01 -18.89
CA GLY A 59 -10.48 3.71 -18.89
C GLY A 59 -10.98 3.30 -17.50
N LEU A 60 -11.25 2.01 -17.32
CA LEU A 60 -11.85 1.48 -16.10
C LEU A 60 -10.78 1.21 -15.04
N TRP A 61 -10.71 2.07 -14.03
CA TRP A 61 -9.88 1.85 -12.85
C TRP A 61 -10.54 0.86 -11.89
N ARG A 62 -9.74 -0.01 -11.27
CA ARG A 62 -10.18 -0.97 -10.26
C ARG A 62 -9.36 -0.88 -8.99
N ILE A 63 -10.01 -1.07 -7.84
CA ILE A 63 -9.32 -1.03 -6.54
C ILE A 63 -8.41 -2.23 -6.33
N TYR A 64 -8.77 -3.41 -6.86
CA TYR A 64 -8.09 -4.71 -6.73
C TYR A 64 -7.86 -5.18 -5.28
N GLY A 65 -7.56 -4.29 -4.33
CA GLY A 65 -7.23 -4.62 -2.95
C GLY A 65 -5.73 -4.76 -2.68
N GLY A 66 -5.38 -5.44 -1.59
CA GLY A 66 -4.01 -5.59 -1.16
C GLY A 66 -3.37 -4.28 -0.67
N HIS A 67 -2.06 -4.19 -0.75
CA HIS A 67 -1.28 -2.99 -0.42
C HIS A 67 -0.74 -2.35 -1.68
N ARG A 68 -0.99 -1.06 -1.87
CA ARG A 68 -0.63 -0.29 -3.06
C ARG A 68 -0.07 1.08 -2.73
N LEU A 69 0.55 1.72 -3.74
CA LEU A 69 1.10 3.07 -3.64
C LEU A 69 0.30 4.04 -4.51
N TRP A 70 -0.19 5.09 -3.87
CA TRP A 70 -0.81 6.25 -4.51
C TRP A 70 -0.02 7.53 -4.26
N THR A 71 -0.47 8.63 -4.86
CA THR A 71 0.05 9.98 -4.62
C THR A 71 -1.00 10.82 -3.91
N ALA A 72 -0.62 11.49 -2.81
CA ALA A 72 -1.47 12.48 -2.14
C ALA A 72 -1.11 13.90 -2.58
N PRO A 73 -2.08 14.85 -2.56
CA PRO A 73 -3.48 14.68 -2.19
C PRO A 73 -4.28 13.90 -3.23
N GLU A 74 -5.37 13.26 -2.77
CA GLU A 74 -6.29 12.58 -3.69
C GLU A 74 -6.93 13.59 -4.64
N SER A 75 -6.95 13.25 -5.94
CA SER A 75 -7.52 14.10 -6.99
C SER A 75 -7.95 13.25 -8.17
N PHE A 76 -9.20 13.37 -8.56
CA PHE A 76 -9.71 12.73 -9.77
C PHE A 76 -9.38 13.57 -11.02
N PRO A 77 -8.94 12.96 -12.13
CA PRO A 77 -8.64 11.52 -12.33
C PRO A 77 -7.22 11.13 -11.94
N ARG A 78 -6.34 12.06 -11.61
CA ARG A 78 -4.89 11.88 -11.43
C ARG A 78 -4.52 10.70 -10.51
N THR A 79 -5.18 10.58 -9.38
CA THR A 79 -4.87 9.52 -8.41
C THR A 79 -5.32 8.14 -8.88
N TYR A 80 -6.33 8.10 -9.75
CA TYR A 80 -6.99 6.89 -10.25
C TYR A 80 -6.34 6.36 -11.55
N SER A 81 -5.01 6.45 -11.64
CA SER A 81 -4.26 5.85 -12.73
C SER A 81 -4.44 4.34 -12.78
N ILE A 82 -4.68 3.83 -13.98
CA ILE A 82 -4.88 2.40 -14.23
C ILE A 82 -3.54 1.67 -14.05
N ASP A 83 -3.53 0.61 -13.23
CA ASP A 83 -2.36 -0.20 -12.90
C ASP A 83 -2.56 -1.68 -13.25
N ASP A 84 -3.22 -1.96 -14.38
CA ASP A 84 -3.64 -3.27 -14.87
C ASP A 84 -2.63 -3.95 -15.82
N LYS A 85 -1.37 -3.56 -15.75
CA LYS A 85 -0.30 -4.11 -16.59
C LYS A 85 0.74 -4.85 -15.77
N PRO A 86 1.41 -5.86 -16.35
CA PRO A 86 2.48 -6.59 -15.69
C PRO A 86 3.57 -5.68 -15.15
N VAL A 87 4.04 -5.99 -13.95
CA VAL A 87 5.11 -5.27 -13.27
C VAL A 87 6.48 -5.89 -13.58
N THR A 88 7.54 -5.11 -13.36
CA THR A 88 8.90 -5.62 -13.35
C THR A 88 9.35 -5.89 -11.93
N ILE A 89 9.92 -7.10 -11.68
CA ILE A 89 10.47 -7.47 -10.38
C ILE A 89 11.96 -7.66 -10.50
N SER A 90 12.73 -6.99 -9.64
CA SER A 90 14.13 -7.29 -9.42
C SER A 90 14.35 -7.79 -8.01
N VAL A 91 15.24 -8.76 -7.87
CA VAL A 91 15.52 -9.42 -6.58
C VAL A 91 17.02 -9.34 -6.33
N ASP A 92 17.39 -8.77 -5.20
CA ASP A 92 18.74 -8.77 -4.67
C ASP A 92 18.86 -9.76 -3.50
N GLU A 93 20.01 -9.83 -2.85
CA GLU A 93 20.22 -10.71 -1.70
C GLU A 93 19.18 -10.48 -0.59
N ASN A 94 18.88 -9.21 -0.30
CA ASN A 94 18.05 -8.80 0.84
C ASN A 94 16.84 -7.94 0.46
N SER A 95 16.57 -7.75 -0.84
CA SER A 95 15.44 -6.92 -1.25
C SER A 95 14.70 -7.44 -2.47
N VAL A 96 13.43 -7.12 -2.54
CA VAL A 96 12.58 -7.29 -3.73
C VAL A 96 12.08 -5.92 -4.13
N VAL A 97 12.33 -5.52 -5.37
CA VAL A 97 11.83 -4.24 -5.92
C VAL A 97 10.79 -4.52 -6.98
N ILE A 98 9.60 -3.99 -6.78
CA ILE A 98 8.47 -4.07 -7.69
C ILE A 98 8.33 -2.72 -8.38
N THR A 99 8.52 -2.68 -9.69
CA THR A 99 8.40 -1.47 -10.48
C THR A 99 7.16 -1.56 -11.37
N GLY A 100 6.26 -0.61 -11.22
CA GLY A 100 5.07 -0.47 -12.06
C GLY A 100 5.39 0.07 -13.45
N ASN A 101 4.36 0.27 -14.24
CA ASN A 101 4.50 0.91 -15.55
C ASN A 101 4.52 2.45 -15.38
N PRO A 102 5.19 3.18 -16.29
CA PRO A 102 5.14 4.64 -16.30
C PRO A 102 3.70 5.16 -16.45
N GLU A 103 3.30 6.03 -15.54
CA GLU A 103 2.05 6.79 -15.63
C GLU A 103 2.34 8.08 -16.40
N HIS A 104 2.30 8.04 -17.73
CA HIS A 104 2.71 9.15 -18.58
C HIS A 104 1.87 10.41 -18.37
N GLN A 105 0.55 10.24 -18.13
CA GLN A 105 -0.39 11.33 -17.83
C GLN A 105 -0.04 12.07 -16.54
N ASN A 106 0.57 11.39 -15.57
CA ASN A 106 1.00 11.94 -14.29
C ASN A 106 2.51 12.22 -14.25
N SER A 107 3.25 11.79 -15.27
CA SER A 107 4.71 11.87 -15.32
C SER A 107 5.42 11.23 -14.13
N VAL A 108 4.89 10.10 -13.65
CA VAL A 108 5.46 9.36 -12.50
C VAL A 108 5.67 7.89 -12.80
N LEU A 109 6.61 7.31 -12.07
CA LEU A 109 6.86 5.88 -11.99
C LEU A 109 6.81 5.47 -10.52
N LYS A 110 6.02 4.45 -10.19
CA LYS A 110 5.85 3.95 -8.82
C LYS A 110 6.67 2.68 -8.61
N ARG A 111 7.29 2.60 -7.43
CA ARG A 111 8.01 1.40 -6.97
C ARG A 111 7.65 1.08 -5.52
N ILE A 112 7.65 -0.20 -5.21
CA ILE A 112 7.61 -0.71 -3.85
C ILE A 112 8.82 -1.59 -3.66
N ARG A 113 9.62 -1.33 -2.61
CA ARG A 113 10.75 -2.16 -2.22
C ARG A 113 10.43 -2.84 -0.90
N LEU A 114 10.69 -4.13 -0.84
CA LEU A 114 10.50 -4.99 0.32
C LEU A 114 11.86 -5.41 0.86
N GLU A 115 12.07 -5.21 2.16
CA GLU A 115 13.28 -5.63 2.88
C GLU A 115 12.88 -6.31 4.19
N PRO A 116 13.69 -7.24 4.73
CA PRO A 116 13.49 -7.69 6.11
C PRO A 116 13.44 -6.49 7.05
N GLY A 117 12.57 -6.56 8.05
CA GLY A 117 12.54 -5.57 9.12
C GLY A 117 13.57 -5.85 10.21
N ASP A 118 13.37 -5.24 11.38
CA ASP A 118 14.32 -5.32 12.50
C ASP A 118 14.23 -6.65 13.25
N ASP A 119 13.16 -7.41 13.06
CA ASP A 119 12.94 -8.74 13.62
C ASP A 119 12.37 -9.72 12.57
N GLU A 120 12.23 -10.99 12.96
CA GLU A 120 11.77 -12.08 12.08
C GLU A 120 10.37 -11.84 11.51
N TYR A 121 9.50 -11.14 12.24
CA TYR A 121 8.09 -10.94 11.89
C TYR A 121 7.80 -9.52 11.40
N SER A 122 8.81 -8.76 11.09
CA SER A 122 8.66 -7.41 10.53
C SER A 122 9.11 -7.34 9.08
N LEU A 123 8.39 -6.51 8.31
CA LEU A 123 8.67 -6.21 6.92
C LEU A 123 8.83 -4.71 6.74
N LYS A 124 9.94 -4.30 6.19
CA LYS A 124 10.15 -2.91 5.79
C LYS A 124 9.67 -2.72 4.35
N VAL A 125 8.68 -1.85 4.18
CA VAL A 125 8.09 -1.50 2.89
C VAL A 125 8.46 -0.07 2.55
N ILE A 126 9.27 0.12 1.52
CA ILE A 126 9.74 1.43 1.05
C ILE A 126 8.94 1.79 -0.21
N HIS A 127 8.33 2.96 -0.18
CA HIS A 127 7.53 3.49 -1.28
C HIS A 127 8.29 4.58 -2.00
N GLU A 128 8.41 4.44 -3.31
CA GLU A 128 9.09 5.41 -4.17
C GLU A 128 8.16 5.87 -5.28
N VAL A 129 8.06 7.18 -5.45
CA VAL A 129 7.45 7.80 -6.63
C VAL A 129 8.50 8.64 -7.32
N VAL A 130 8.84 8.25 -8.52
CA VAL A 130 9.88 8.89 -9.34
C VAL A 130 9.22 9.84 -10.32
N ASN A 131 9.63 11.10 -10.33
CA ASN A 131 9.24 12.04 -11.38
C ASN A 131 9.99 11.70 -12.67
N ILE A 132 9.25 11.31 -13.71
CA ILE A 132 9.79 11.01 -15.04
C ILE A 132 9.47 12.11 -16.06
N GLY A 133 8.86 13.21 -15.59
CA GLY A 133 8.53 14.37 -16.40
C GLY A 133 9.64 15.42 -16.41
N ARG A 134 9.37 16.51 -17.13
CA ARG A 134 10.31 17.63 -17.29
C ARG A 134 10.19 18.69 -16.18
N TRP A 135 9.06 18.70 -15.49
CA TRP A 135 8.72 19.75 -14.54
C TRP A 135 8.70 19.20 -13.11
N PRO A 136 9.07 19.99 -12.11
CA PRO A 136 8.91 19.60 -10.72
C PRO A 136 7.43 19.38 -10.41
N ILE A 137 7.14 18.35 -9.60
CA ILE A 137 5.81 18.02 -9.08
C ILE A 137 5.90 17.89 -7.57
N GLU A 138 4.83 18.31 -6.89
CA GLU A 138 4.71 18.22 -5.43
C GLU A 138 3.59 17.24 -5.06
N PHE A 139 3.95 16.21 -4.30
CA PHE A 139 3.02 15.20 -3.77
C PHE A 139 3.68 14.45 -2.61
N ALA A 140 2.88 13.67 -1.89
CA ALA A 140 3.38 12.69 -0.93
C ALA A 140 3.08 11.27 -1.39
N CYS A 141 3.92 10.31 -1.02
CA CYS A 141 3.61 8.89 -1.12
C CYS A 141 2.43 8.57 -0.19
N TRP A 142 1.42 7.92 -0.73
CA TRP A 142 0.24 7.51 0.01
C TRP A 142 0.01 6.01 -0.16
N ALA A 143 0.45 5.25 0.84
CA ALA A 143 0.29 3.80 0.86
C ALA A 143 -1.07 3.41 1.46
N ILE A 144 -1.81 2.56 0.76
CA ILE A 144 -3.15 2.12 1.16
C ILE A 144 -3.17 0.60 1.22
N SER A 145 -3.73 0.07 2.30
CA SER A 145 -3.92 -1.38 2.48
C SER A 145 -5.40 -1.71 2.64
N VAL A 146 -5.84 -2.75 1.94
CA VAL A 146 -7.15 -3.38 2.14
C VAL A 146 -6.91 -4.68 2.88
N MET A 147 -7.41 -4.75 4.12
CA MET A 147 -7.20 -5.88 5.02
C MET A 147 -8.40 -6.81 5.02
N GLN A 148 -8.17 -8.08 5.35
CA GLN A 148 -9.27 -9.02 5.62
C GLN A 148 -10.10 -8.55 6.81
N PRO A 149 -11.44 -8.67 6.74
CA PRO A 149 -12.30 -8.32 7.86
C PRO A 149 -12.15 -9.30 9.02
N GLY A 150 -12.54 -8.85 10.22
CA GLY A 150 -12.61 -9.68 11.44
C GLY A 150 -11.36 -9.65 12.31
N GLY A 151 -10.31 -8.91 11.90
CA GLY A 151 -9.13 -8.65 12.71
C GLY A 151 -9.21 -7.32 13.47
N THR A 152 -8.11 -6.97 14.11
CA THR A 152 -7.91 -5.66 14.75
C THR A 152 -6.64 -5.02 14.16
N ALA A 153 -6.79 -3.85 13.57
CA ALA A 153 -5.66 -3.05 13.12
C ALA A 153 -5.21 -2.09 14.23
N VAL A 154 -3.93 -2.10 14.54
CA VAL A 154 -3.31 -1.13 15.45
C VAL A 154 -2.38 -0.25 14.64
N VAL A 155 -2.66 1.05 14.63
CA VAL A 155 -1.89 2.05 13.88
C VAL A 155 -1.11 2.91 14.86
N PRO A 156 0.21 2.69 15.01
CA PRO A 156 1.05 3.54 15.85
C PRO A 156 1.08 4.98 15.33
N LEU A 157 0.99 5.93 16.22
CA LEU A 157 1.09 7.35 15.92
C LEU A 157 2.52 7.82 16.17
N LYS A 158 3.00 8.73 15.33
CA LYS A 158 4.30 9.37 15.60
C LYS A 158 4.26 10.10 16.94
N PRO A 159 5.40 10.14 17.67
CA PRO A 159 5.52 10.96 18.88
C PRO A 159 5.05 12.39 18.62
N ARG A 160 4.35 12.96 19.59
CA ARG A 160 3.86 14.34 19.50
C ARG A 160 5.02 15.33 19.35
N LYS A 161 4.86 16.28 18.45
CA LYS A 161 5.75 17.44 18.31
C LYS A 161 5.07 18.64 18.91
N ILE A 162 5.30 18.86 20.19
CA ILE A 162 4.74 20.02 20.90
C ILE A 162 5.62 21.23 20.58
N ASP A 163 5.00 22.30 20.04
CA ASP A 163 5.69 23.59 19.85
C ASP A 163 5.99 24.25 21.21
N LYS A 164 6.81 25.29 21.21
CA LYS A 164 7.27 25.99 22.44
C LYS A 164 6.13 26.40 23.39
N HIS A 165 4.95 26.68 22.84
CA HIS A 165 3.80 27.14 23.58
C HIS A 165 2.68 26.11 23.72
N GLY A 166 2.78 24.95 23.05
CA GLY A 166 1.77 23.91 23.05
C GLY A 166 0.45 24.29 22.39
N LEU A 167 0.47 25.25 21.47
CA LEU A 167 -0.73 25.83 20.88
C LEU A 167 -1.01 25.37 19.44
N LEU A 168 0.00 24.91 18.73
CA LEU A 168 -0.16 24.50 17.33
C LEU A 168 -0.62 23.04 17.23
N PRO A 169 -1.49 22.70 16.26
CA PRO A 169 -1.90 21.32 16.03
C PRO A 169 -0.69 20.50 15.56
N ASP A 170 -0.50 19.32 16.12
CA ASP A 170 0.54 18.37 15.75
C ASP A 170 0.02 17.22 14.86
N ARG A 171 -1.30 17.06 14.80
CA ARG A 171 -1.98 15.99 14.04
C ARG A 171 -3.23 16.51 13.34
N VAL A 172 -3.50 15.93 12.18
CA VAL A 172 -4.73 16.17 11.41
C VAL A 172 -5.35 14.81 11.10
N ILE A 173 -6.67 14.69 11.32
CA ILE A 173 -7.47 13.54 10.92
C ILE A 173 -8.37 13.98 9.78
N SER A 174 -8.22 13.34 8.62
CA SER A 174 -9.11 13.53 7.48
C SER A 174 -10.04 12.35 7.37
N VAL A 175 -11.32 12.61 7.14
CA VAL A 175 -12.36 11.59 7.00
C VAL A 175 -13.03 11.69 5.66
N TRP A 176 -13.39 10.55 5.07
CA TRP A 176 -14.14 10.47 3.82
C TRP A 176 -15.65 10.46 4.07
N PRO A 177 -16.47 10.84 3.11
CA PRO A 177 -17.93 10.93 3.29
C PRO A 177 -18.59 9.63 3.76
N TYR A 178 -18.00 8.49 3.47
CA TYR A 178 -18.48 7.17 3.89
C TYR A 178 -18.01 6.75 5.30
N THR A 179 -17.13 7.55 5.94
CA THR A 179 -16.62 7.25 7.29
C THR A 179 -17.67 7.57 8.34
N LYS A 180 -18.02 6.59 9.16
CA LYS A 180 -18.91 6.77 10.32
C LYS A 180 -18.07 7.16 11.52
N LEU A 181 -18.12 8.42 11.95
CA LEU A 181 -17.36 8.92 13.09
C LEU A 181 -17.73 8.28 14.43
N ASN A 182 -18.93 7.75 14.52
CA ASN A 182 -19.43 7.04 15.71
C ASN A 182 -19.30 5.51 15.61
N ASP A 183 -18.46 5.01 14.71
CA ASP A 183 -18.21 3.57 14.61
C ASP A 183 -17.50 3.09 15.90
N PRO A 184 -18.11 2.17 16.68
CA PRO A 184 -17.55 1.73 17.96
C PRO A 184 -16.23 0.94 17.83
N ARG A 185 -15.90 0.51 16.62
CA ARG A 185 -14.63 -0.18 16.34
C ARG A 185 -13.45 0.79 16.32
N ILE A 186 -13.69 2.07 15.97
CA ILE A 186 -12.64 3.08 15.90
C ILE A 186 -12.35 3.63 17.31
N LYS A 187 -11.14 3.41 17.81
CA LYS A 187 -10.68 3.92 19.09
C LYS A 187 -9.44 4.80 18.87
N LEU A 188 -9.59 6.08 19.19
CA LEU A 188 -8.50 7.05 19.10
C LEU A 188 -7.77 7.11 20.44
N GLY A 189 -6.50 6.69 20.46
CA GLY A 189 -5.61 6.81 21.61
C GLY A 189 -4.58 7.93 21.41
N GLU A 190 -3.73 8.13 22.41
CA GLU A 190 -2.66 9.12 22.34
C GLU A 190 -1.49 8.65 21.44
N ASP A 191 -1.14 7.37 21.53
CA ASP A 191 0.02 6.79 20.86
C ASP A 191 -0.35 5.85 19.71
N TYR A 192 -1.63 5.44 19.62
CA TYR A 192 -2.10 4.56 18.55
C TYR A 192 -3.61 4.72 18.31
N ILE A 193 -4.01 4.34 17.11
CA ILE A 193 -5.42 4.17 16.72
C ILE A 193 -5.67 2.68 16.57
N VAL A 194 -6.83 2.22 17.07
CA VAL A 194 -7.31 0.83 16.88
C VAL A 194 -8.58 0.86 16.05
N VAL A 195 -8.65 -0.06 15.09
CA VAL A 195 -9.84 -0.27 14.24
C VAL A 195 -10.20 -1.74 14.21
#